data_dcb277b3793b3b0e77110d69c59d5ce2
#
_entry.id   dcb277b3793b3b0e77110d69c59d5ce2
#
_cell.length_a   1.000
_cell.length_b   1.000
_cell.length_c   1.000
_cell.angle_alpha   90.00
_cell.angle_beta   90.00
_cell.angle_gamma   90.00
#
_symmetry.space_group_name_H-M   'P 1'
#
loop_
_entity.id
_entity.type
_entity.pdbx_description
1 polymer ?
#
loop_
_entity_poly.entity_id
_entity_poly.type
_entity_poly.pdbx_seq_one_letter_code
_entity_poly.pdbx_strand_id
1 'polypeptide(L)'
;MSIDGTSVDTLAVDGGAPVRTTPLPWELPGAHWIGAEERELVLSVVDAQSPFRFYGPDLQHCVDRLENAWRDTFGHPHALAVNCGTAALHIVLAAMEVGPGDEVLVPGYMWVSCLSAVVRLGAIPRLVDIDDTFCMDPAEVKTKINERTKAILCVNMSGAPGRISEIAEIARTAGIYLLED
;
A
#
# COMPACT_ATOMS: atom_id res chain seq x y z
N MET A 1 -31.76 -6.79 28.52
CA MET A 1 -31.11 -5.79 29.39
C MET A 1 -31.36 -4.44 28.75
N SER A 2 -32.24 -3.62 29.34
CA SER A 2 -32.56 -2.30 28.86
C SER A 2 -31.36 -1.40 29.23
N ILE A 3 -30.71 -0.89 28.22
CA ILE A 3 -29.77 0.22 28.37
C ILE A 3 -30.65 1.46 28.55
N ASP A 4 -30.37 2.23 29.60
CA ASP A 4 -31.13 3.39 30.07
C ASP A 4 -31.67 4.27 28.91
N GLY A 5 -32.95 4.66 29.07
CA GLY A 5 -33.75 5.43 28.13
C GLY A 5 -33.28 6.84 27.80
N THR A 6 -32.07 6.98 27.30
CA THR A 6 -31.68 8.14 26.52
C THR A 6 -32.00 7.86 25.08
N SER A 7 -33.00 8.53 24.51
CA SER A 7 -33.42 8.38 23.13
C SER A 7 -32.18 8.62 22.22
N VAL A 8 -31.75 7.55 21.57
CA VAL A 8 -30.67 7.55 20.59
C VAL A 8 -31.15 8.08 19.24
N ASP A 9 -32.34 8.67 19.21
CA ASP A 9 -33.15 8.78 18.00
C ASP A 9 -33.01 10.09 17.23
N THR A 10 -32.17 11.03 17.71
CA THR A 10 -31.95 12.26 16.96
C THR A 10 -30.52 12.30 16.45
N LEU A 11 -30.36 12.26 15.12
CA LEU A 11 -29.04 12.38 14.49
C LEU A 11 -28.42 13.75 14.81
N ALA A 12 -27.11 13.85 14.89
CA ALA A 12 -26.42 15.10 15.14
C ALA A 12 -26.79 16.20 14.11
N VAL A 13 -27.02 15.83 12.88
CA VAL A 13 -27.49 16.74 11.81
C VAL A 13 -28.89 17.32 12.10
N ASP A 14 -29.71 16.62 12.89
CA ASP A 14 -31.05 17.02 13.30
C ASP A 14 -31.08 17.62 14.72
N GLY A 15 -29.90 17.99 15.25
CA GLY A 15 -29.77 18.63 16.54
C GLY A 15 -29.47 17.68 17.71
N GLY A 16 -29.23 16.40 17.46
CA GLY A 16 -28.77 15.43 18.46
C GLY A 16 -27.33 15.65 18.87
N ALA A 17 -26.90 14.98 19.94
CA ALA A 17 -25.50 15.02 20.36
C ALA A 17 -24.61 14.27 19.35
N PRO A 18 -23.52 14.88 18.84
CA PRO A 18 -22.60 14.18 17.97
C PRO A 18 -21.83 13.10 18.74
N VAL A 19 -21.55 11.98 18.09
CA VAL A 19 -20.73 10.89 18.64
C VAL A 19 -19.33 11.39 19.04
N ARG A 20 -18.83 12.39 18.32
CA ARG A 20 -17.53 13.02 18.61
C ARG A 20 -17.72 14.53 18.72
N THR A 21 -17.20 15.09 19.82
CA THR A 21 -17.21 16.55 20.08
C THR A 21 -15.85 17.20 19.82
N THR A 22 -14.79 16.40 19.66
CA THR A 22 -13.45 16.89 19.34
C THR A 22 -13.16 16.71 17.87
N PRO A 23 -12.44 17.64 17.21
CA PRO A 23 -12.00 17.46 15.83
C PRO A 23 -11.25 16.14 15.63
N LEU A 24 -11.39 15.53 14.46
CA LEU A 24 -10.53 14.43 14.07
C LEU A 24 -9.08 14.93 14.00
N PRO A 25 -8.09 14.12 14.41
CA PRO A 25 -6.70 14.45 14.15
C PRO A 25 -6.48 14.56 12.64
N TRP A 26 -5.51 15.37 12.24
CA TRP A 26 -5.14 15.47 10.83
C TRP A 26 -4.73 14.11 10.28
N GLU A 27 -5.28 13.76 9.14
CA GLU A 27 -4.88 12.56 8.39
C GLU A 27 -3.54 12.79 7.68
N LEU A 28 -2.48 12.90 8.45
CA LEU A 28 -1.12 13.04 7.96
C LEU A 28 -0.28 11.90 8.51
N PRO A 29 -0.42 10.67 7.96
CA PRO A 29 0.30 9.50 8.45
C PRO A 29 1.81 9.78 8.48
N GLY A 30 2.42 9.62 9.64
CA GLY A 30 3.85 9.82 9.83
C GLY A 30 4.34 11.25 9.88
N ALA A 31 3.67 12.22 9.25
CA ALA A 31 4.17 13.60 9.18
C ALA A 31 4.35 14.27 10.56
N HIS A 32 3.52 13.94 11.54
CA HIS A 32 3.65 14.45 12.91
C HIS A 32 4.79 13.81 13.73
N TRP A 33 5.41 12.76 13.20
CA TRP A 33 6.60 12.13 13.78
C TRP A 33 7.91 12.76 13.28
N ILE A 34 7.84 13.57 12.21
CA ILE A 34 9.01 14.26 11.68
C ILE A 34 9.44 15.35 12.66
N GLY A 35 10.65 15.25 13.17
CA GLY A 35 11.18 16.10 14.21
C GLY A 35 12.61 16.59 13.98
N ALA A 36 13.34 16.73 15.05
CA ALA A 36 14.72 17.21 15.01
C ALA A 36 15.67 16.21 14.33
N GLU A 37 15.48 14.92 14.57
CA GLU A 37 16.34 13.87 14.04
C GLU A 37 16.27 13.79 12.50
N GLU A 38 15.06 13.83 11.94
CA GLU A 38 14.86 13.84 10.48
C GLU A 38 15.44 15.14 9.87
N ARG A 39 15.23 16.28 10.56
CA ARG A 39 15.77 17.56 10.11
C ARG A 39 17.30 17.53 10.07
N GLU A 40 17.96 17.04 11.11
CA GLU A 40 19.42 16.94 11.19
C GLU A 40 19.96 16.01 10.10
N LEU A 41 19.31 14.87 9.87
CA LEU A 41 19.70 13.94 8.82
C LEU A 41 19.57 14.55 7.43
N VAL A 42 18.49 15.27 7.14
CA VAL A 42 18.31 15.97 5.85
C VAL A 42 19.39 17.04 5.67
N LEU A 43 19.67 17.83 6.70
CA LEU A 43 20.72 18.85 6.64
C LEU A 43 22.10 18.24 6.42
N SER A 44 22.42 17.12 7.07
CA SER A 44 23.72 16.44 6.87
C SER A 44 23.93 16.01 5.42
N VAL A 45 22.88 15.56 4.73
CA VAL A 45 22.95 15.19 3.30
C VAL A 45 23.17 16.41 2.42
N VAL A 46 22.49 17.53 2.74
CA VAL A 46 22.67 18.80 2.01
C VAL A 46 24.08 19.36 2.22
N ASP A 47 24.56 19.39 3.46
CA ASP A 47 25.88 19.93 3.82
C ASP A 47 27.01 19.08 3.23
N ALA A 48 26.83 17.77 3.14
CA ALA A 48 27.74 16.85 2.46
C ALA A 48 27.79 17.04 0.94
N GLN A 49 26.87 17.82 0.35
CA GLN A 49 26.75 18.04 -1.10
C GLN A 49 26.68 16.75 -1.91
N SER A 50 26.14 15.69 -1.31
CA SER A 50 26.05 14.35 -1.88
C SER A 50 24.60 13.83 -1.86
N PRO A 51 23.65 14.50 -2.57
CA PRO A 51 22.25 14.09 -2.57
C PRO A 51 21.98 12.83 -3.41
N PHE A 52 22.98 12.35 -4.15
CA PHE A 52 22.86 11.17 -5.00
C PHE A 52 23.33 9.93 -4.27
N ARG A 53 22.63 8.81 -4.48
CA ARG A 53 22.94 7.55 -3.82
C ARG A 53 24.34 7.01 -4.16
N PHE A 54 24.76 7.14 -5.43
CA PHE A 54 25.88 6.37 -5.98
C PHE A 54 27.14 7.20 -6.23
N TYR A 55 27.06 8.51 -6.19
CA TYR A 55 28.22 9.38 -6.38
C TYR A 55 28.06 10.72 -5.66
N GLY A 56 29.19 11.30 -5.25
CA GLY A 56 29.29 12.54 -4.51
C GLY A 56 30.59 12.61 -3.74
N PRO A 57 30.96 13.77 -3.19
CA PRO A 57 32.19 13.93 -2.43
C PRO A 57 32.16 13.20 -1.08
N ASP A 58 30.97 13.01 -0.49
CA ASP A 58 30.80 12.33 0.79
C ASP A 58 29.47 11.55 0.81
N LEU A 59 29.51 10.28 0.47
CA LEU A 59 28.34 9.43 0.45
C LEU A 59 27.90 9.08 1.86
N GLN A 60 26.77 9.60 2.27
CA GLN A 60 26.18 9.36 3.59
C GLN A 60 25.56 7.97 3.76
N HIS A 61 25.41 7.21 2.68
CA HIS A 61 24.82 5.84 2.66
C HIS A 61 23.44 5.72 3.33
N CYS A 62 22.66 6.81 3.36
CA CYS A 62 21.35 6.84 4.04
C CYS A 62 20.39 5.80 3.47
N VAL A 63 20.33 5.67 2.14
CA VAL A 63 19.46 4.69 1.48
C VAL A 63 19.91 3.26 1.78
N ASP A 64 21.21 2.99 1.76
CA ASP A 64 21.74 1.66 2.07
C ASP A 64 21.44 1.26 3.51
N ARG A 65 21.53 2.20 4.47
CA ARG A 65 21.13 1.97 5.86
C ARG A 65 19.64 1.68 5.99
N LEU A 66 18.78 2.42 5.28
CA LEU A 66 17.33 2.18 5.27
C LEU A 66 17.01 0.77 4.75
N GLU A 67 17.55 0.41 3.59
CA GLU A 67 17.31 -0.90 2.98
C GLU A 67 17.83 -2.06 3.86
N ASN A 68 18.98 -1.87 4.51
CA ASN A 68 19.52 -2.84 5.47
C ASN A 68 18.60 -2.98 6.69
N ALA A 69 18.23 -1.87 7.31
CA ALA A 69 17.34 -1.86 8.47
C ALA A 69 15.97 -2.50 8.15
N TRP A 70 15.45 -2.26 6.96
CA TRP A 70 14.22 -2.89 6.50
C TRP A 70 14.34 -4.42 6.39
N ARG A 71 15.42 -4.90 5.73
CA ARG A 71 15.69 -6.34 5.62
C ARG A 71 15.84 -7.00 6.98
N ASP A 72 16.59 -6.38 7.87
CA ASP A 72 16.86 -6.91 9.21
C ASP A 72 15.60 -6.94 10.09
N THR A 73 14.74 -5.92 9.98
CA THR A 73 13.52 -5.80 10.79
C THR A 73 12.44 -6.79 10.33
N PHE A 74 12.25 -6.93 9.02
CA PHE A 74 11.15 -7.72 8.46
C PHE A 74 11.57 -9.10 7.93
N GLY A 75 12.87 -9.42 7.97
CA GLY A 75 13.38 -10.72 7.53
C GLY A 75 13.30 -10.93 6.01
N HIS A 76 13.19 -9.87 5.22
CA HIS A 76 13.17 -9.99 3.76
C HIS A 76 14.56 -10.07 3.17
N PRO A 77 14.79 -10.89 2.13
CA PRO A 77 16.11 -11.02 1.51
C PRO A 77 16.52 -9.78 0.71
N HIS A 78 15.54 -9.01 0.24
CA HIS A 78 15.76 -7.85 -0.61
C HIS A 78 14.91 -6.67 -0.16
N ALA A 79 15.45 -5.46 -0.31
CA ALA A 79 14.74 -4.20 -0.16
C ALA A 79 15.29 -3.18 -1.17
N LEU A 80 14.41 -2.40 -1.76
CA LEU A 80 14.76 -1.33 -2.67
C LEU A 80 13.96 -0.09 -2.31
N ALA A 81 14.66 0.96 -1.89
CA ALA A 81 14.03 2.24 -1.61
C ALA A 81 13.76 3.01 -2.91
N VAL A 82 12.57 3.56 -3.02
CA VAL A 82 12.09 4.36 -4.13
C VAL A 82 11.48 5.67 -3.62
N ASN A 83 11.21 6.61 -4.49
CA ASN A 83 10.74 7.95 -4.11
C ASN A 83 9.27 8.02 -3.69
N CYS A 84 8.46 7.02 -4.01
CA CYS A 84 7.05 6.96 -3.61
C CYS A 84 6.46 5.56 -3.82
N GLY A 85 5.31 5.27 -3.18
CA GLY A 85 4.59 3.99 -3.33
C GLY A 85 4.17 3.70 -4.78
N THR A 86 3.73 4.70 -5.53
CA THR A 86 3.39 4.52 -6.95
C THR A 86 4.57 4.01 -7.77
N ALA A 87 5.79 4.51 -7.50
CA ALA A 87 7.00 4.01 -8.14
C ALA A 87 7.32 2.58 -7.70
N ALA A 88 7.12 2.25 -6.42
CA ALA A 88 7.28 0.90 -5.91
C ALA A 88 6.40 -0.09 -6.66
N LEU A 89 5.10 0.18 -6.74
CA LEU A 89 4.13 -0.66 -7.46
C LEU A 89 4.53 -0.86 -8.93
N HIS A 90 4.90 0.22 -9.62
CA HIS A 90 5.32 0.16 -11.02
C HIS A 90 6.58 -0.70 -11.20
N ILE A 91 7.59 -0.52 -10.35
CA ILE A 91 8.86 -1.26 -10.45
C ILE A 91 8.65 -2.74 -10.15
N VAL A 92 7.85 -3.08 -9.13
CA VAL A 92 7.56 -4.48 -8.80
C VAL A 92 6.81 -5.18 -9.93
N LEU A 93 5.77 -4.55 -10.49
CA LEU A 93 5.03 -5.11 -11.62
C LEU A 93 5.91 -5.25 -12.87
N ALA A 94 6.80 -4.28 -13.13
CA ALA A 94 7.77 -4.39 -14.22
C ALA A 94 8.78 -5.54 -13.99
N ALA A 95 9.23 -5.74 -12.75
CA ALA A 95 10.10 -6.86 -12.39
C ALA A 95 9.41 -8.24 -12.50
N MET A 96 8.09 -8.27 -12.38
CA MET A 96 7.26 -9.45 -12.66
C MET A 96 7.01 -9.63 -14.17
N GLU A 97 7.61 -8.80 -15.00
CA GLU A 97 7.46 -8.81 -16.47
C GLU A 97 5.99 -8.61 -16.91
N VAL A 98 5.23 -7.82 -16.16
CA VAL A 98 3.88 -7.42 -16.54
C VAL A 98 3.95 -6.43 -17.70
N GLY A 99 3.16 -6.67 -18.75
CA GLY A 99 3.19 -5.86 -19.96
C GLY A 99 1.93 -5.97 -20.83
N PRO A 100 1.99 -5.48 -22.08
CA PRO A 100 0.85 -5.49 -22.98
C PRO A 100 0.29 -6.89 -23.22
N GLY A 101 -1.02 -7.03 -23.02
CA GLY A 101 -1.75 -8.30 -23.13
C GLY A 101 -1.94 -9.04 -21.82
N ASP A 102 -1.15 -8.74 -20.79
CA ASP A 102 -1.32 -9.31 -19.47
C ASP A 102 -2.47 -8.64 -18.71
N GLU A 103 -3.11 -9.38 -17.83
CA GLU A 103 -4.10 -8.90 -16.87
C GLU A 103 -3.52 -8.94 -15.44
N VAL A 104 -3.78 -7.87 -14.68
CA VAL A 104 -3.50 -7.80 -13.25
C VAL A 104 -4.81 -7.65 -12.51
N LEU A 105 -5.12 -8.56 -11.60
CA LEU A 105 -6.28 -8.44 -10.73
C LEU A 105 -6.01 -7.37 -9.68
N VAL A 106 -6.92 -6.42 -9.53
CA VAL A 106 -6.83 -5.31 -8.57
C VAL A 106 -8.17 -5.14 -7.85
N PRO A 107 -8.21 -4.75 -6.56
CA PRO A 107 -9.47 -4.58 -5.85
C PRO A 107 -10.29 -3.43 -6.43
N GLY A 108 -11.62 -3.51 -6.34
CA GLY A 108 -12.52 -2.43 -6.76
C GLY A 108 -12.48 -1.21 -5.83
N TYR A 109 -11.93 -1.34 -4.63
CA TYR A 109 -11.72 -0.26 -3.67
C TYR A 109 -10.23 -0.16 -3.32
N MET A 110 -9.58 0.91 -3.79
CA MET A 110 -8.13 1.08 -3.68
C MET A 110 -7.74 2.54 -3.94
N TRP A 111 -6.48 2.87 -3.67
CA TRP A 111 -5.90 4.10 -4.18
C TRP A 111 -5.60 3.98 -5.68
N VAL A 112 -5.86 5.04 -6.44
CA VAL A 112 -5.72 5.04 -7.91
C VAL A 112 -4.34 4.65 -8.43
N SER A 113 -3.30 4.76 -7.60
CA SER A 113 -1.92 4.38 -7.96
C SER A 113 -1.78 2.90 -8.36
N CYS A 114 -2.53 2.02 -7.70
CA CYS A 114 -2.51 0.59 -8.01
C CYS A 114 -2.94 0.33 -9.45
N LEU A 115 -4.05 0.94 -9.85
CA LEU A 115 -4.55 0.87 -11.23
C LEU A 115 -3.60 1.55 -12.21
N SER A 116 -3.10 2.75 -11.86
CA SER A 116 -2.20 3.53 -12.72
C SER A 116 -0.88 2.80 -12.98
N ALA A 117 -0.34 2.08 -11.99
CA ALA A 117 0.89 1.30 -12.15
C ALA A 117 0.73 0.21 -13.21
N VAL A 118 -0.41 -0.49 -13.23
CA VAL A 118 -0.73 -1.52 -14.22
C VAL A 118 -0.87 -0.91 -15.63
N VAL A 119 -1.69 0.15 -15.74
CA VAL A 119 -1.95 0.80 -17.03
C VAL A 119 -0.67 1.38 -17.64
N ARG A 120 0.23 1.92 -16.85
CA ARG A 120 1.52 2.47 -17.33
C ARG A 120 2.44 1.42 -17.94
N LEU A 121 2.27 0.15 -17.62
CA LEU A 121 2.99 -0.96 -18.23
C LEU A 121 2.29 -1.48 -19.50
N GLY A 122 1.16 -0.90 -19.87
CA GLY A 122 0.36 -1.35 -21.01
C GLY A 122 -0.48 -2.61 -20.72
N ALA A 123 -0.51 -3.05 -19.47
CA ALA A 123 -1.31 -4.18 -19.02
C ALA A 123 -2.75 -3.75 -18.70
N ILE A 124 -3.62 -4.72 -18.52
CA ILE A 124 -5.05 -4.53 -18.29
C ILE A 124 -5.35 -4.73 -16.81
N PRO A 125 -5.73 -3.68 -16.06
CA PRO A 125 -6.23 -3.86 -14.70
C PRO A 125 -7.63 -4.47 -14.76
N ARG A 126 -7.81 -5.59 -14.06
CA ARG A 126 -9.09 -6.28 -13.95
C ARG A 126 -9.61 -6.15 -12.54
N LEU A 127 -10.73 -5.46 -12.39
CA LEU A 127 -11.33 -5.21 -11.08
C LEU A 127 -11.92 -6.48 -10.48
N VAL A 128 -11.67 -6.66 -9.19
CA VAL A 128 -12.20 -7.72 -8.33
C VAL A 128 -13.01 -7.07 -7.22
N ASP A 129 -14.16 -7.62 -6.90
CA ASP A 129 -14.98 -7.11 -5.81
C ASP A 129 -14.26 -7.25 -4.46
N ILE A 130 -14.66 -6.43 -3.52
CA ILE A 130 -14.17 -6.46 -2.14
C ILE A 130 -15.19 -7.18 -1.25
N ASP A 131 -14.72 -7.72 -0.14
CA ASP A 131 -15.56 -8.30 0.90
C ASP A 131 -15.79 -7.34 2.08
N ASP A 132 -16.29 -7.86 3.19
CA ASP A 132 -16.57 -7.12 4.43
C ASP A 132 -15.33 -6.56 5.13
N THR A 133 -14.13 -6.95 4.70
CA THR A 133 -12.86 -6.39 5.18
C THR A 133 -12.41 -5.15 4.40
N PHE A 134 -13.15 -4.73 3.39
CA PHE A 134 -12.75 -3.70 2.40
C PHE A 134 -11.52 -4.08 1.56
N CYS A 135 -11.07 -5.32 1.64
CA CYS A 135 -10.02 -5.89 0.83
C CYS A 135 -10.60 -6.83 -0.24
N MET A 136 -9.74 -7.28 -1.14
CA MET A 136 -10.14 -8.15 -2.25
C MET A 136 -10.78 -9.47 -1.77
N ASP A 137 -11.94 -9.84 -2.34
CA ASP A 137 -12.64 -11.08 -2.04
C ASP A 137 -11.95 -12.29 -2.71
N PRO A 138 -11.45 -13.27 -1.93
CA PRO A 138 -10.84 -14.48 -2.49
C PRO A 138 -11.76 -15.31 -3.41
N ALA A 139 -13.07 -15.29 -3.16
CA ALA A 139 -14.02 -16.02 -3.99
C ALA A 139 -14.09 -15.39 -5.39
N GLU A 140 -14.15 -14.06 -5.45
CA GLU A 140 -14.14 -13.32 -6.71
C GLU A 140 -12.80 -13.46 -7.44
N VAL A 141 -11.67 -13.44 -6.73
CA VAL A 141 -10.34 -13.69 -7.31
C VAL A 141 -10.32 -14.97 -8.11
N LYS A 142 -10.81 -16.07 -7.53
CA LYS A 142 -10.85 -17.38 -8.21
C LYS A 142 -11.62 -17.35 -9.52
N THR A 143 -12.74 -16.62 -9.56
CA THR A 143 -13.59 -16.54 -10.75
C THR A 143 -12.98 -15.70 -11.88
N LYS A 144 -12.07 -14.78 -11.53
CA LYS A 144 -11.51 -13.80 -12.47
C LYS A 144 -10.14 -14.20 -13.03
N ILE A 145 -9.49 -15.21 -12.48
CA ILE A 145 -8.25 -15.75 -13.04
C ILE A 145 -8.51 -16.38 -14.39
N ASN A 146 -7.64 -16.05 -15.35
CA ASN A 146 -7.65 -16.64 -16.69
C ASN A 146 -6.21 -16.73 -17.24
N GLU A 147 -6.06 -17.19 -18.48
CA GLU A 147 -4.75 -17.41 -19.13
C GLU A 147 -3.89 -16.15 -19.27
N ARG A 148 -4.48 -14.95 -19.22
CA ARG A 148 -3.78 -13.67 -19.29
C ARG A 148 -3.44 -13.12 -17.92
N THR A 149 -3.95 -13.69 -16.85
CA THR A 149 -3.70 -13.21 -15.48
C THR A 149 -2.25 -13.46 -15.10
N LYS A 150 -1.47 -12.39 -14.99
CA LYS A 150 -0.04 -12.42 -14.67
C LYS A 150 0.22 -12.22 -13.17
N ALA A 151 -0.57 -11.35 -12.54
CA ALA A 151 -0.40 -11.00 -11.13
C ALA A 151 -1.74 -10.65 -10.45
N ILE A 152 -1.73 -10.77 -9.13
CA ILE A 152 -2.75 -10.22 -8.23
C ILE A 152 -2.08 -9.12 -7.43
N LEU A 153 -2.64 -7.91 -7.43
CA LEU A 153 -2.24 -6.80 -6.57
C LEU A 153 -3.28 -6.66 -5.47
N CYS A 154 -2.94 -7.07 -4.27
CA CYS A 154 -3.77 -6.89 -3.07
C CYS A 154 -3.46 -5.57 -2.39
N VAL A 155 -4.47 -4.96 -1.77
CA VAL A 155 -4.32 -3.74 -0.97
C VAL A 155 -4.80 -4.04 0.44
N ASN A 156 -3.96 -3.78 1.44
CA ASN A 156 -4.32 -3.83 2.85
C ASN A 156 -4.98 -2.51 3.25
N MET A 157 -6.26 -2.38 2.95
CA MET A 157 -6.99 -1.13 3.10
C MET A 157 -6.93 -0.61 4.54
N SER A 158 -6.42 0.63 4.70
CA SER A 158 -6.19 1.27 6.01
C SER A 158 -5.30 0.45 6.97
N GLY A 159 -4.41 -0.38 6.44
CA GLY A 159 -3.51 -1.24 7.22
C GLY A 159 -4.16 -2.51 7.79
N ALA A 160 -5.41 -2.79 7.43
CA ALA A 160 -6.06 -4.03 7.82
C ALA A 160 -5.78 -5.11 6.76
N PRO A 161 -5.09 -6.21 7.12
CA PRO A 161 -4.92 -7.31 6.19
C PRO A 161 -6.28 -8.01 5.99
N GLY A 162 -6.72 -8.09 4.76
CA GLY A 162 -7.89 -8.87 4.40
C GLY A 162 -7.62 -10.39 4.51
N ARG A 163 -8.23 -11.17 3.66
CA ARG A 163 -7.99 -12.62 3.58
C ARG A 163 -6.75 -12.93 2.73
N ILE A 164 -5.65 -12.23 3.00
CA ILE A 164 -4.42 -12.30 2.19
C ILE A 164 -3.84 -13.72 2.09
N SER A 165 -3.92 -14.51 3.17
CA SER A 165 -3.44 -15.89 3.16
C SER A 165 -4.20 -16.78 2.17
N GLU A 166 -5.51 -16.57 2.02
CA GLU A 166 -6.34 -17.30 1.05
C GLU A 166 -5.96 -16.88 -0.38
N ILE A 167 -5.75 -15.58 -0.61
CA ILE A 167 -5.33 -15.06 -1.92
C ILE A 167 -3.93 -15.55 -2.28
N ALA A 168 -3.01 -15.62 -1.32
CA ALA A 168 -1.68 -16.16 -1.53
C ALA A 168 -1.71 -17.63 -1.96
N GLU A 169 -2.58 -18.44 -1.37
CA GLU A 169 -2.77 -19.83 -1.76
C GLU A 169 -3.38 -19.95 -3.17
N ILE A 170 -4.31 -19.05 -3.52
CA ILE A 170 -4.89 -19.00 -4.87
C ILE A 170 -3.80 -18.65 -5.89
N ALA A 171 -3.01 -17.60 -5.64
CA ALA A 171 -1.94 -17.18 -6.52
C ALA A 171 -0.89 -18.29 -6.72
N ARG A 172 -0.47 -18.94 -5.62
CA ARG A 172 0.46 -20.06 -5.65
C ARG A 172 -0.08 -21.24 -6.48
N THR A 173 -1.35 -21.57 -6.30
CA THR A 173 -1.99 -22.68 -7.03
C THR A 173 -2.14 -22.38 -8.52
N ALA A 174 -2.42 -21.14 -8.86
CA ALA A 174 -2.54 -20.67 -10.25
C ALA A 174 -1.17 -20.40 -10.92
N GLY A 175 -0.07 -20.39 -10.15
CA GLY A 175 1.26 -20.09 -10.66
C GLY A 175 1.44 -18.65 -11.11
N ILE A 176 0.72 -17.70 -10.49
CA ILE A 176 0.77 -16.26 -10.78
C ILE A 176 1.39 -15.48 -9.63
N TYR A 177 1.88 -14.29 -9.91
CA TYR A 177 2.50 -13.43 -8.90
C TYR A 177 1.48 -12.83 -7.95
N LEU A 178 1.90 -12.60 -6.71
CA LEU A 178 1.17 -11.81 -5.71
C LEU A 178 2.00 -10.59 -5.31
N LEU A 179 1.41 -9.41 -5.42
CA LEU A 179 1.92 -8.14 -4.92
C LEU A 179 1.00 -7.65 -3.81
N GLU A 180 1.57 -7.29 -2.70
CA GLU A 180 0.87 -6.73 -1.53
C GLU A 180 1.24 -5.25 -1.36
N ASP A 181 0.22 -4.37 -1.32
CA ASP A 181 0.31 -2.91 -1.15
C ASP A 181 -0.25 -2.47 0.20
#